data_28980d0dd08e7380e3ce8fa1ec5d56bd
#
_entry.id   28980d0dd08e7380e3ce8fa1ec5d56bd
#
_cell.length_a   1.000
_cell.length_b   1.000
_cell.length_c   1.000
_cell.angle_alpha   90.00
_cell.angle_beta   90.00
_cell.angle_gamma   90.00
#
_symmetry.space_group_name_H-M   'P 1'
#
loop_
_entity.id
_entity.type
_entity.pdbx_description
1 polymer ?
#
loop_
_entity_poly.entity_id
_entity_poly.type
_entity_poly.pdbx_seq_one_letter_code
_entity_poly.pdbx_strand_id
1 'polypeptide(L)'
;MIRLSAVAAIACSLSFAMLAAPKAQENAQAQPQAEGCPRLVSSTQPRVAPAVVNNDELALTFIGHATFLMETPAGLTIATDYNDYVKPSIVPNVVTMNRAHSTHYTNHPDDGIKHVLRGWNVNGGPAAHDVTIADMRIRNVVTNIRDWQGGTDYAGNSIFVFEASQLCVAHLGHLHHELTDEHIKQLGRIDVALVPVDGSYTLSTEQMFKVVQQISPQLVIPMHFFSQSTLRRFLDMAREHYPVEISQTPSIVLSRQMLPIRTKVLVLPGR
;
A
#
# COMPACT_ATOMS: atom_id res chain seq x y z
N MET A 1 35.47 25.70 -70.34
CA MET A 1 36.03 24.84 -71.39
C MET A 1 35.35 23.49 -71.23
N ILE A 2 34.30 23.25 -72.09
CA ILE A 2 34.38 22.32 -73.26
C ILE A 2 34.53 20.87 -72.75
N ARG A 3 33.65 19.90 -73.01
CA ARG A 3 32.84 19.52 -74.17
C ARG A 3 31.69 18.56 -73.76
N LEU A 4 30.59 18.71 -74.47
CA LEU A 4 29.55 17.73 -74.72
C LEU A 4 30.10 16.48 -75.44
N SER A 5 29.44 15.36 -75.26
CA SER A 5 29.23 14.35 -76.32
C SER A 5 27.97 13.54 -76.02
N ALA A 6 27.02 13.70 -76.89
CA ALA A 6 25.83 12.87 -77.02
C ALA A 6 26.16 11.67 -77.92
N VAL A 7 25.61 10.50 -77.64
CA VAL A 7 25.47 9.42 -78.66
C VAL A 7 24.08 8.81 -78.54
N ALA A 8 23.57 8.49 -79.64
CA ALA A 8 22.20 8.27 -80.08
C ALA A 8 21.65 6.87 -79.81
N ALA A 9 20.35 6.82 -79.95
CA ALA A 9 19.43 5.73 -79.90
C ALA A 9 19.71 4.58 -80.93
N ILE A 10 19.26 3.37 -80.52
CA ILE A 10 18.76 2.36 -81.50
C ILE A 10 17.57 1.67 -80.84
N ALA A 11 16.39 1.87 -81.50
CA ALA A 11 15.16 1.12 -81.20
C ALA A 11 15.22 -0.25 -81.87
N CYS A 12 14.87 -1.26 -81.15
CA CYS A 12 14.59 -2.57 -81.75
C CYS A 12 13.24 -3.08 -81.21
N SER A 13 12.26 -2.98 -82.09
CA SER A 13 10.92 -3.51 -81.88
C SER A 13 10.87 -5.00 -82.16
N LEU A 14 10.53 -5.80 -81.14
CA LEU A 14 10.21 -7.20 -81.33
C LEU A 14 8.81 -7.43 -80.73
N SER A 15 7.88 -7.64 -81.69
CA SER A 15 6.53 -8.08 -81.42
C SER A 15 6.54 -9.56 -81.00
N PHE A 16 6.02 -9.84 -79.79
CA PHE A 16 5.76 -11.21 -79.41
C PHE A 16 4.28 -11.44 -79.11
N ALA A 17 3.77 -12.46 -79.75
CA ALA A 17 2.38 -12.88 -79.77
C ALA A 17 1.85 -13.25 -78.40
N MET A 18 0.62 -12.81 -78.11
CA MET A 18 -0.17 -13.27 -76.98
C MET A 18 -0.55 -14.76 -77.13
N LEU A 19 -0.11 -15.59 -76.21
CA LEU A 19 -0.71 -16.87 -75.89
C LEU A 19 -1.51 -16.69 -74.57
N ALA A 20 -2.82 -16.80 -74.72
CA ALA A 20 -3.74 -16.78 -73.61
C ALA A 20 -3.58 -18.08 -72.77
N ALA A 21 -3.12 -17.97 -71.55
CA ALA A 21 -3.16 -19.06 -70.57
C ALA A 21 -4.49 -19.05 -69.77
N PRO A 22 -5.02 -20.22 -69.41
CA PRO A 22 -6.32 -20.30 -68.73
C PRO A 22 -6.22 -19.74 -67.31
N LYS A 23 -7.26 -18.97 -66.91
CA LYS A 23 -7.46 -18.48 -65.55
C LYS A 23 -7.64 -19.71 -64.60
N ALA A 24 -6.63 -19.96 -63.80
CA ALA A 24 -6.79 -20.77 -62.59
C ALA A 24 -7.67 -19.96 -61.61
N GLN A 25 -8.80 -20.49 -61.25
CA GLN A 25 -9.63 -20.02 -60.15
C GLN A 25 -8.82 -20.27 -58.86
N GLU A 26 -8.25 -19.19 -58.35
CA GLU A 26 -7.63 -19.16 -57.04
C GLU A 26 -8.73 -19.22 -56.01
N ASN A 27 -8.88 -20.39 -55.37
CA ASN A 27 -9.69 -20.55 -54.17
C ASN A 27 -9.12 -19.61 -53.12
N ALA A 28 -9.82 -18.50 -52.87
CA ALA A 28 -9.55 -17.68 -51.71
C ALA A 28 -9.81 -18.50 -50.46
N GLN A 29 -8.77 -19.18 -49.98
CA GLN A 29 -8.74 -19.66 -48.62
C GLN A 29 -8.83 -18.42 -47.75
N ALA A 30 -9.96 -18.29 -47.02
CA ALA A 30 -10.12 -17.31 -45.98
C ALA A 30 -8.93 -17.46 -45.01
N GLN A 31 -8.05 -16.47 -45.02
CA GLN A 31 -7.05 -16.35 -43.96
C GLN A 31 -7.84 -16.22 -42.63
N PRO A 32 -7.48 -16.99 -41.60
CA PRO A 32 -8.06 -16.75 -40.29
C PRO A 32 -7.78 -15.29 -39.93
N GLN A 33 -8.85 -14.53 -39.73
CA GLN A 33 -8.74 -13.20 -39.17
C GLN A 33 -7.92 -13.34 -37.90
N ALA A 34 -6.78 -12.66 -37.85
CA ALA A 34 -6.02 -12.53 -36.63
C ALA A 34 -7.02 -12.04 -35.57
N GLU A 35 -7.33 -12.90 -34.60
CA GLU A 35 -8.11 -12.54 -33.44
C GLU A 35 -7.44 -11.29 -32.88
N GLY A 36 -8.18 -10.20 -32.83
CA GLY A 36 -7.70 -8.95 -32.26
C GLY A 36 -7.08 -9.27 -30.92
N CYS A 37 -6.00 -8.59 -30.57
CA CYS A 37 -5.32 -8.74 -29.28
C CYS A 37 -6.37 -9.00 -28.19
N PRO A 38 -6.22 -10.04 -27.36
CA PRO A 38 -7.16 -10.27 -26.27
C PRO A 38 -7.25 -8.95 -25.52
N ARG A 39 -8.45 -8.39 -25.46
CA ARG A 39 -8.70 -7.22 -24.60
C ARG A 39 -8.06 -7.60 -23.28
N LEU A 40 -7.13 -6.77 -22.78
CA LEU A 40 -6.69 -6.87 -21.41
C LEU A 40 -7.99 -7.01 -20.63
N VAL A 41 -8.26 -8.21 -20.16
CA VAL A 41 -9.39 -8.46 -19.27
C VAL A 41 -9.06 -7.50 -18.15
N SER A 42 -9.82 -6.42 -18.06
CA SER A 42 -9.75 -5.54 -16.94
C SER A 42 -9.86 -6.52 -15.78
N SER A 43 -8.75 -6.75 -15.08
CA SER A 43 -8.78 -7.56 -13.90
C SER A 43 -9.85 -6.89 -13.07
N THR A 44 -11.01 -7.51 -12.98
CA THR A 44 -11.93 -7.19 -11.90
C THR A 44 -11.06 -7.39 -10.68
N GLN A 45 -10.55 -6.28 -10.13
CA GLN A 45 -9.85 -6.34 -8.87
C GLN A 45 -10.78 -7.14 -7.98
N PRO A 46 -10.30 -8.23 -7.35
CA PRO A 46 -11.14 -8.96 -6.45
C PRO A 46 -11.69 -7.91 -5.48
N ARG A 47 -12.99 -7.65 -5.55
CA ARG A 47 -13.66 -6.85 -4.52
C ARG A 47 -13.35 -7.62 -3.25
N VAL A 48 -12.60 -7.00 -2.35
CA VAL A 48 -12.48 -7.53 -1.01
C VAL A 48 -13.92 -7.52 -0.50
N ALA A 49 -14.57 -8.68 -0.51
CA ALA A 49 -15.85 -8.81 0.15
C ALA A 49 -15.60 -8.52 1.63
N PRO A 50 -16.47 -7.76 2.31
CA PRO A 50 -16.34 -7.55 3.75
C PRO A 50 -16.12 -8.90 4.41
N ALA A 51 -15.07 -9.01 5.23
CA ALA A 51 -14.82 -10.24 5.96
C ALA A 51 -16.01 -10.47 6.90
N VAL A 52 -16.53 -11.68 6.95
CA VAL A 52 -17.44 -12.06 8.03
C VAL A 52 -16.58 -12.21 9.27
N VAL A 53 -16.64 -11.23 10.17
CA VAL A 53 -15.83 -11.15 11.37
C VAL A 53 -16.68 -11.55 12.57
N ASN A 54 -16.21 -12.49 13.38
CA ASN A 54 -16.88 -12.88 14.62
C ASN A 54 -16.71 -11.82 15.71
N ASN A 55 -17.49 -11.87 16.78
CA ASN A 55 -17.53 -10.83 17.81
C ASN A 55 -16.18 -10.58 18.52
N ASP A 56 -15.27 -11.54 18.51
CA ASP A 56 -13.92 -11.46 19.10
C ASP A 56 -12.80 -11.33 18.06
N GLU A 57 -13.14 -11.01 16.83
CA GLU A 57 -12.21 -10.91 15.69
C GLU A 57 -12.10 -9.48 15.15
N LEU A 58 -11.00 -9.20 14.49
CA LEU A 58 -10.74 -7.98 13.73
C LEU A 58 -10.09 -8.37 12.41
N ALA A 59 -10.71 -8.04 11.28
CA ALA A 59 -10.07 -8.25 10.00
C ALA A 59 -9.12 -7.09 9.68
N LEU A 60 -7.94 -7.42 9.17
CA LEU A 60 -6.92 -6.46 8.77
C LEU A 60 -6.43 -6.81 7.36
N THR A 61 -6.53 -5.86 6.44
CA THR A 61 -6.07 -6.00 5.05
C THR A 61 -5.03 -4.95 4.73
N PHE A 62 -3.85 -5.36 4.29
CA PHE A 62 -2.83 -4.44 3.80
C PHE A 62 -3.17 -4.02 2.36
N ILE A 63 -3.50 -2.75 2.17
CA ILE A 63 -3.82 -2.20 0.85
C ILE A 63 -2.54 -1.85 0.10
N GLY A 64 -1.54 -1.33 0.80
CA GLY A 64 -0.24 -0.95 0.27
C GLY A 64 0.33 0.27 0.97
N HIS A 65 1.62 0.53 0.82
CA HIS A 65 2.38 1.61 1.45
C HIS A 65 2.19 1.64 2.98
N ALA A 66 1.38 2.56 3.52
CA ALA A 66 1.00 2.64 4.93
C ALA A 66 -0.52 2.50 5.15
N THR A 67 -1.25 2.13 4.10
CA THR A 67 -2.71 2.02 4.16
C THR A 67 -3.14 0.60 4.46
N PHE A 68 -3.87 0.44 5.55
CA PHE A 68 -4.58 -0.78 5.91
C PHE A 68 -6.08 -0.52 5.95
N LEU A 69 -6.87 -1.52 5.64
CA LEU A 69 -8.30 -1.56 5.91
C LEU A 69 -8.53 -2.49 7.10
N MET A 70 -9.20 -1.97 8.13
CA MET A 70 -9.68 -2.73 9.28
C MET A 70 -11.19 -2.86 9.19
N GLU A 71 -11.71 -4.05 9.56
CA GLU A 71 -13.15 -4.33 9.60
C GLU A 71 -13.49 -4.98 10.94
N THR A 72 -14.47 -4.40 11.65
CA THR A 72 -14.91 -4.88 12.96
C THR A 72 -16.15 -5.77 12.88
N PRO A 73 -16.50 -6.52 13.94
CA PRO A 73 -17.74 -7.29 14.01
C PRO A 73 -19.01 -6.49 13.75
N ALA A 74 -19.05 -5.22 14.18
CA ALA A 74 -20.20 -4.35 13.90
C ALA A 74 -20.24 -3.82 12.46
N GLY A 75 -19.30 -4.23 11.60
CA GLY A 75 -19.21 -3.78 10.21
C GLY A 75 -18.62 -2.37 10.05
N LEU A 76 -17.94 -1.85 11.08
CA LEU A 76 -17.22 -0.60 10.97
C LEU A 76 -15.96 -0.83 10.13
N THR A 77 -15.73 0.03 9.14
CA THR A 77 -14.56 -0.01 8.27
C THR A 77 -13.68 1.21 8.49
N ILE A 78 -12.38 0.97 8.70
CA ILE A 78 -11.39 2.02 8.97
C ILE A 78 -10.23 1.89 7.98
N ALA A 79 -9.82 2.99 7.31
CA ALA A 79 -8.59 3.01 6.54
C ALA A 79 -7.54 3.90 7.19
N THR A 80 -6.32 3.36 7.35
CA THR A 80 -5.18 4.10 7.90
C THR A 80 -4.42 4.84 6.80
N ASP A 81 -3.82 5.99 7.15
CA ASP A 81 -3.03 6.84 6.24
C ASP A 81 -3.68 6.98 4.85
N TYR A 82 -4.99 7.30 4.89
CA TYR A 82 -5.84 7.42 3.71
C TYR A 82 -5.37 8.57 2.81
N ASN A 83 -5.17 8.28 1.53
CA ASN A 83 -4.57 9.18 0.57
C ASN A 83 -5.17 9.00 -0.83
N ASP A 84 -4.71 9.78 -1.82
CA ASP A 84 -5.27 9.74 -3.17
C ASP A 84 -4.71 8.62 -4.06
N TYR A 85 -3.62 7.98 -3.67
CA TYR A 85 -2.88 7.01 -4.49
C TYR A 85 -3.16 5.56 -4.10
N VAL A 86 -3.25 5.28 -2.80
CA VAL A 86 -3.44 3.94 -2.24
C VAL A 86 -4.73 3.94 -1.44
N LYS A 87 -5.80 3.41 -2.02
CA LYS A 87 -7.15 3.41 -1.45
C LYS A 87 -7.73 1.99 -1.38
N PRO A 88 -8.52 1.69 -0.35
CA PRO A 88 -9.37 0.49 -0.38
C PRO A 88 -10.41 0.60 -1.51
N SER A 89 -10.93 -0.55 -1.95
CA SER A 89 -11.96 -0.61 -3.00
C SER A 89 -13.37 -0.19 -2.54
N ILE A 90 -13.53 0.03 -1.24
CA ILE A 90 -14.75 0.53 -0.60
C ILE A 90 -14.48 1.90 0.00
N VAL A 91 -15.54 2.69 0.19
CA VAL A 91 -15.47 3.94 0.97
C VAL A 91 -15.52 3.56 2.45
N PRO A 92 -14.44 3.80 3.24
CA PRO A 92 -14.43 3.44 4.66
C PRO A 92 -15.31 4.39 5.48
N ASN A 93 -15.78 3.93 6.63
CA ASN A 93 -16.54 4.78 7.55
C ASN A 93 -15.65 5.81 8.24
N VAL A 94 -14.41 5.41 8.56
CA VAL A 94 -13.42 6.20 9.28
C VAL A 94 -12.12 6.18 8.51
N VAL A 95 -11.40 7.29 8.50
CA VAL A 95 -10.01 7.34 8.02
C VAL A 95 -9.13 8.04 9.04
N THR A 96 -7.90 7.54 9.16
CA THR A 96 -6.81 8.27 9.82
C THR A 96 -5.82 8.78 8.79
N MET A 97 -5.12 9.86 9.07
CA MET A 97 -4.15 10.49 8.19
C MET A 97 -2.98 11.05 9.00
N ASN A 98 -1.78 11.08 8.45
CA ASN A 98 -0.61 11.73 9.00
C ASN A 98 -0.02 12.76 8.03
N ARG A 99 0.63 13.82 8.52
CA ARG A 99 1.06 14.97 7.71
C ARG A 99 2.42 14.79 7.02
N ALA A 100 2.94 13.59 6.88
CA ALA A 100 4.28 13.41 6.36
C ALA A 100 4.41 13.83 4.87
N HIS A 101 3.74 13.13 3.98
CA HIS A 101 3.69 13.42 2.54
C HIS A 101 2.40 12.86 1.93
N SER A 102 2.16 13.15 0.65
CA SER A 102 0.88 12.90 -0.03
C SER A 102 0.39 11.43 -0.03
N THR A 103 1.22 10.46 0.32
CA THR A 103 0.82 9.06 0.47
C THR A 103 0.36 8.70 1.89
N HIS A 104 0.25 9.69 2.80
CA HIS A 104 -0.28 9.53 4.16
C HIS A 104 -1.54 10.35 4.42
N TYR A 105 -1.91 11.25 3.50
CA TYR A 105 -3.13 12.05 3.64
C TYR A 105 -3.68 12.51 2.30
N THR A 106 -4.91 12.99 2.33
CA THR A 106 -5.53 13.76 1.25
C THR A 106 -6.23 15.00 1.82
N ASN A 107 -6.27 16.06 1.03
CA ASN A 107 -7.09 17.23 1.34
C ASN A 107 -8.55 17.07 0.86
N HIS A 108 -8.81 16.04 0.05
CA HIS A 108 -10.10 15.76 -0.58
C HIS A 108 -10.54 14.33 -0.27
N PRO A 109 -10.84 14.01 1.01
CA PRO A 109 -11.38 12.69 1.34
C PRO A 109 -12.73 12.50 0.64
N ASP A 110 -13.06 11.25 0.33
CA ASP A 110 -14.34 10.91 -0.27
C ASP A 110 -15.51 11.37 0.63
N ASP A 111 -16.53 11.99 0.04
CA ASP A 111 -17.70 12.56 0.76
C ASP A 111 -18.50 11.50 1.54
N GLY A 112 -18.36 10.22 1.19
CA GLY A 112 -18.99 9.10 1.92
C GLY A 112 -18.29 8.76 3.24
N ILE A 113 -17.08 9.27 3.51
CA ILE A 113 -16.35 9.05 4.75
C ILE A 113 -16.98 9.88 5.87
N LYS A 114 -17.43 9.22 6.94
CA LYS A 114 -18.12 9.87 8.04
C LYS A 114 -17.19 10.53 9.05
N HIS A 115 -15.99 9.96 9.25
CA HIS A 115 -15.05 10.42 10.26
C HIS A 115 -13.64 10.52 9.67
N VAL A 116 -13.06 11.71 9.69
CA VAL A 116 -11.68 11.99 9.26
C VAL A 116 -10.85 12.40 10.46
N LEU A 117 -9.96 11.51 10.90
CA LEU A 117 -9.10 11.73 12.08
C LEU A 117 -7.68 12.07 11.59
N ARG A 118 -7.34 13.36 11.65
CA ARG A 118 -6.00 13.82 11.26
C ARG A 118 -5.04 13.71 12.44
N GLY A 119 -3.91 13.05 12.26
CA GLY A 119 -2.84 12.91 13.24
C GLY A 119 -2.07 14.20 13.53
N TRP A 120 -2.53 15.33 13.01
CA TRP A 120 -2.03 16.69 13.28
C TRP A 120 -3.20 17.65 13.45
N ASN A 121 -2.98 18.74 14.14
CA ASN A 121 -3.96 19.80 14.28
C ASN A 121 -3.75 20.85 13.17
N VAL A 122 -4.76 21.10 12.34
CA VAL A 122 -4.69 22.08 11.24
C VAL A 122 -4.48 23.53 11.73
N ASN A 123 -4.83 23.82 12.98
CA ASN A 123 -4.63 25.11 13.63
C ASN A 123 -3.32 25.20 14.43
N GLY A 124 -2.45 24.17 14.31
CA GLY A 124 -1.19 24.05 15.07
C GLY A 124 -1.35 23.34 16.41
N GLY A 125 -0.22 22.85 16.93
CA GLY A 125 -0.17 22.06 18.17
C GLY A 125 -0.55 20.59 17.96
N PRO A 126 -0.68 19.83 19.05
CA PRO A 126 -0.96 18.40 19.02
C PRO A 126 -2.39 18.10 18.56
N ALA A 127 -2.57 17.00 17.81
CA ALA A 127 -3.87 16.40 17.62
C ALA A 127 -4.30 15.65 18.89
N ALA A 128 -5.59 15.65 19.17
CA ALA A 128 -6.16 14.92 20.31
C ALA A 128 -7.40 14.14 19.85
N HIS A 129 -7.27 12.84 19.78
CA HIS A 129 -8.35 11.93 19.44
C HIS A 129 -8.49 10.86 20.53
N ASP A 130 -9.70 10.71 21.03
CA ASP A 130 -10.13 9.61 21.89
C ASP A 130 -11.64 9.45 21.67
N VAL A 131 -11.99 8.68 20.65
CA VAL A 131 -13.37 8.53 20.19
C VAL A 131 -13.76 7.06 20.11
N THR A 132 -15.00 6.77 20.48
CA THR A 132 -15.57 5.45 20.25
C THR A 132 -16.61 5.54 19.14
N ILE A 133 -16.41 4.74 18.09
CA ILE A 133 -17.30 4.67 16.94
C ILE A 133 -17.71 3.21 16.80
N ALA A 134 -18.99 2.93 16.89
CA ALA A 134 -19.54 1.58 16.99
C ALA A 134 -18.81 0.74 18.06
N ASP A 135 -18.12 -0.31 17.68
CA ASP A 135 -17.42 -1.25 18.55
C ASP A 135 -15.90 -1.02 18.63
N MET A 136 -15.41 0.12 18.13
CA MET A 136 -13.97 0.46 18.16
C MET A 136 -13.73 1.80 18.86
N ARG A 137 -12.79 1.82 19.80
CA ARG A 137 -12.19 3.06 20.32
C ARG A 137 -10.94 3.37 19.52
N ILE A 138 -10.82 4.63 19.07
CA ILE A 138 -9.67 5.13 18.32
C ILE A 138 -9.08 6.31 19.09
N ARG A 139 -7.81 6.19 19.46
CA ARG A 139 -7.07 7.27 20.12
C ARG A 139 -5.71 7.48 19.45
N ASN A 140 -5.05 8.59 19.74
CA ASN A 140 -3.73 8.85 19.20
C ASN A 140 -2.70 9.17 20.29
N VAL A 141 -1.45 8.84 20.00
CA VAL A 141 -0.27 9.33 20.72
C VAL A 141 0.52 10.20 19.75
N VAL A 142 0.68 11.47 20.12
CA VAL A 142 1.31 12.47 19.25
C VAL A 142 2.81 12.21 19.16
N THR A 143 3.33 12.23 17.95
CA THR A 143 4.76 12.15 17.65
C THR A 143 5.12 13.18 16.58
N ASN A 144 6.38 13.26 16.19
CA ASN A 144 6.86 14.25 15.25
C ASN A 144 7.17 13.63 13.89
N ILE A 145 7.30 14.45 12.87
CA ILE A 145 7.89 14.06 11.58
C ILE A 145 9.19 14.84 11.34
N ARG A 146 9.97 14.36 10.38
CA ARG A 146 11.11 15.10 9.86
C ARG A 146 10.60 16.17 8.90
N ASP A 147 11.07 17.39 9.03
CA ASP A 147 10.81 18.43 8.06
C ASP A 147 11.71 18.25 6.81
N TRP A 148 11.41 19.02 5.77
CA TRP A 148 12.14 18.95 4.49
C TRP A 148 13.60 19.42 4.57
N GLN A 149 13.99 20.13 5.65
CA GLN A 149 15.37 20.58 5.91
C GLN A 149 16.12 19.58 6.81
N GLY A 150 15.50 18.48 7.22
CA GLY A 150 16.07 17.48 8.11
C GLY A 150 15.93 17.81 9.59
N GLY A 151 15.20 18.88 9.93
CA GLY A 151 14.79 19.24 11.29
C GLY A 151 13.58 18.43 11.75
N THR A 152 12.91 18.94 12.78
CA THR A 152 11.71 18.30 13.37
C THR A 152 10.49 19.18 13.18
N ASP A 153 9.46 18.63 12.54
CA ASP A 153 8.11 19.19 12.53
C ASP A 153 7.32 18.56 13.68
N TYR A 154 7.11 19.35 14.73
CA TYR A 154 6.48 18.90 15.96
C TYR A 154 5.01 18.60 15.76
N ALA A 155 4.53 17.50 16.37
CA ALA A 155 3.15 17.05 16.31
C ALA A 155 2.62 16.80 14.87
N GLY A 156 3.50 16.53 13.92
CA GLY A 156 3.13 16.23 12.53
C GLY A 156 2.71 14.79 12.29
N ASN A 157 2.94 13.88 13.24
CA ASN A 157 2.52 12.49 13.20
C ASN A 157 1.75 12.12 14.46
N SER A 158 0.90 11.12 14.33
CA SER A 158 0.27 10.42 15.45
C SER A 158 0.41 8.91 15.26
N ILE A 159 0.76 8.22 16.33
CA ILE A 159 0.53 6.79 16.42
C ILE A 159 -0.95 6.61 16.75
N PHE A 160 -1.73 6.08 15.82
CA PHE A 160 -3.12 5.75 16.09
C PHE A 160 -3.23 4.37 16.73
N VAL A 161 -4.00 4.28 17.81
CA VAL A 161 -4.29 3.03 18.50
C VAL A 161 -5.77 2.71 18.32
N PHE A 162 -6.04 1.53 17.78
CA PHE A 162 -7.36 1.00 17.50
C PHE A 162 -7.64 -0.12 18.49
N GLU A 163 -8.70 0.02 19.27
CA GLU A 163 -9.06 -0.90 20.34
C GLU A 163 -10.44 -1.51 20.04
N ALA A 164 -10.45 -2.77 19.62
CA ALA A 164 -11.65 -3.57 19.34
C ALA A 164 -11.38 -5.04 19.58
N SER A 165 -12.42 -5.85 19.83
CA SER A 165 -12.30 -7.31 19.96
C SER A 165 -11.20 -7.73 20.96
N GLN A 166 -11.01 -6.97 22.03
CA GLN A 166 -9.95 -7.14 23.05
C GLN A 166 -8.52 -7.00 22.50
N LEU A 167 -8.35 -6.49 21.27
CA LEU A 167 -7.08 -6.22 20.62
C LEU A 167 -6.76 -4.74 20.68
N CYS A 168 -5.46 -4.42 20.81
CA CYS A 168 -4.90 -3.08 20.65
C CYS A 168 -3.95 -3.09 19.48
N VAL A 169 -4.34 -2.45 18.37
CA VAL A 169 -3.54 -2.33 17.15
C VAL A 169 -2.98 -0.93 17.06
N ALA A 170 -1.66 -0.78 16.98
CA ALA A 170 -1.00 0.50 16.79
C ALA A 170 -0.51 0.66 15.36
N HIS A 171 -0.89 1.75 14.71
CA HIS A 171 -0.34 2.18 13.43
C HIS A 171 0.67 3.30 13.69
N LEU A 172 1.96 3.04 13.44
CA LEU A 172 3.03 3.99 13.80
C LEU A 172 3.10 5.21 12.87
N GLY A 173 2.34 5.23 11.78
CA GLY A 173 2.33 6.33 10.82
C GLY A 173 3.70 6.52 10.18
N HIS A 174 4.17 7.76 10.12
CA HIS A 174 5.48 8.14 9.58
C HIS A 174 6.46 8.47 10.72
N LEU A 175 6.59 7.59 11.68
CA LEU A 175 7.44 7.79 12.86
C LEU A 175 8.92 7.92 12.46
N HIS A 176 9.59 9.00 12.91
CA HIS A 176 10.99 9.26 12.55
C HIS A 176 11.91 9.48 13.76
N HIS A 177 11.45 9.20 14.97
CA HIS A 177 12.24 9.24 16.20
C HIS A 177 11.93 8.06 17.10
N GLU A 178 12.88 7.68 17.95
CA GLU A 178 12.67 6.66 18.98
C GLU A 178 11.60 7.14 19.99
N LEU A 179 10.88 6.21 20.60
CA LEU A 179 9.83 6.55 21.56
C LEU A 179 10.45 6.91 22.93
N THR A 180 9.86 7.88 23.57
CA THR A 180 10.17 8.20 24.98
C THR A 180 9.34 7.31 25.92
N ASP A 181 9.73 7.24 27.19
CA ASP A 181 8.94 6.55 28.21
C ASP A 181 7.52 7.06 28.30
N GLU A 182 7.32 8.38 28.09
CA GLU A 182 5.97 8.97 28.07
C GLU A 182 5.15 8.46 26.88
N HIS A 183 5.74 8.33 25.69
CA HIS A 183 5.06 7.74 24.54
C HIS A 183 4.67 6.28 24.84
N ILE A 184 5.57 5.48 25.41
CA ILE A 184 5.31 4.09 25.79
C ILE A 184 4.18 4.00 26.82
N LYS A 185 4.20 4.87 27.83
CA LYS A 185 3.14 4.96 28.83
C LYS A 185 1.79 5.31 28.22
N GLN A 186 1.74 6.28 27.29
CA GLN A 186 0.52 6.65 26.60
C GLN A 186 0.01 5.57 25.65
N LEU A 187 0.91 4.84 24.97
CA LEU A 187 0.55 3.70 24.12
C LEU A 187 -0.11 2.60 24.93
N GLY A 188 0.44 2.31 26.13
CA GLY A 188 -0.01 1.17 26.93
C GLY A 188 0.28 -0.17 26.25
N ARG A 189 -0.58 -1.16 26.50
CA ARG A 189 -0.45 -2.48 25.85
C ARG A 189 -0.78 -2.38 24.36
N ILE A 190 0.13 -2.84 23.53
CA ILE A 190 -0.08 -3.01 22.10
C ILE A 190 0.10 -4.49 21.74
N ASP A 191 -0.91 -5.06 21.12
CA ASP A 191 -0.91 -6.46 20.70
C ASP A 191 -0.35 -6.61 19.27
N VAL A 192 -0.71 -5.68 18.37
CA VAL A 192 -0.28 -5.67 16.98
C VAL A 192 0.30 -4.29 16.65
N ALA A 193 1.47 -4.25 16.05
CA ALA A 193 2.09 -3.01 15.58
C ALA A 193 2.26 -3.03 14.05
N LEU A 194 1.74 -1.99 13.38
CA LEU A 194 1.93 -1.71 11.96
C LEU A 194 3.10 -0.75 11.82
N VAL A 195 4.23 -1.25 11.31
CA VAL A 195 5.56 -0.66 11.51
C VAL A 195 6.16 -0.22 10.17
N PRO A 196 6.51 1.06 9.98
CA PRO A 196 7.19 1.52 8.77
C PRO A 196 8.65 1.03 8.75
N VAL A 197 9.08 0.43 7.62
CA VAL A 197 10.39 -0.24 7.52
C VAL A 197 11.20 0.20 6.31
N ASP A 198 10.98 1.41 5.81
CA ASP A 198 11.75 1.97 4.68
C ASP A 198 13.23 2.23 5.03
N GLY A 199 13.53 2.50 6.29
CA GLY A 199 14.89 2.67 6.80
C GLY A 199 15.57 3.98 6.38
N SER A 200 14.81 4.98 5.90
CA SER A 200 15.35 6.24 5.40
C SER A 200 14.47 7.46 5.65
N TYR A 201 13.24 7.46 5.13
CA TYR A 201 12.29 8.57 5.33
C TYR A 201 11.72 8.57 6.74
N THR A 202 11.50 7.40 7.31
CA THR A 202 11.14 7.20 8.71
C THR A 202 12.42 7.00 9.55
N LEU A 203 12.42 6.09 10.48
CA LEU A 203 13.62 5.72 11.24
C LEU A 203 14.53 4.81 10.43
N SER A 204 15.84 4.78 10.77
CA SER A 204 16.72 3.71 10.30
C SER A 204 16.19 2.35 10.72
N THR A 205 16.60 1.29 10.04
CA THR A 205 16.17 -0.07 10.36
C THR A 205 16.47 -0.42 11.82
N GLU A 206 17.66 -0.06 12.31
CA GLU A 206 18.12 -0.32 13.67
C GLU A 206 17.30 0.44 14.72
N GLN A 207 16.99 1.71 14.44
CA GLN A 207 16.17 2.53 15.34
C GLN A 207 14.71 2.05 15.36
N MET A 208 14.17 1.68 14.20
CA MET A 208 12.81 1.12 14.14
C MET A 208 12.73 -0.22 14.88
N PHE A 209 13.78 -1.04 14.80
CA PHE A 209 13.85 -2.28 15.55
C PHE A 209 13.84 -2.03 17.07
N LYS A 210 14.55 -1.00 17.56
CA LYS A 210 14.47 -0.57 18.96
C LYS A 210 13.05 -0.15 19.36
N VAL A 211 12.36 0.59 18.49
CA VAL A 211 10.94 0.96 18.74
C VAL A 211 10.07 -0.29 18.86
N VAL A 212 10.26 -1.29 18.00
CA VAL A 212 9.56 -2.58 18.13
C VAL A 212 9.85 -3.24 19.47
N GLN A 213 11.09 -3.22 19.93
CA GLN A 213 11.47 -3.76 21.24
C GLN A 213 10.86 -2.99 22.41
N GLN A 214 10.80 -1.64 22.31
CA GLN A 214 10.17 -0.78 23.32
C GLN A 214 8.67 -1.06 23.45
N ILE A 215 7.95 -1.19 22.32
CA ILE A 215 6.51 -1.50 22.31
C ILE A 215 6.25 -2.95 22.72
N SER A 216 7.14 -3.87 22.33
CA SER A 216 7.05 -5.31 22.59
C SER A 216 5.70 -5.94 22.19
N PRO A 217 5.20 -5.72 20.96
CA PRO A 217 3.92 -6.27 20.52
C PRO A 217 4.03 -7.77 20.29
N GLN A 218 2.91 -8.49 20.33
CA GLN A 218 2.88 -9.91 19.98
C GLN A 218 3.01 -10.12 18.45
N LEU A 219 2.48 -9.21 17.65
CA LEU A 219 2.56 -9.27 16.18
C LEU A 219 3.09 -7.96 15.61
N VAL A 220 4.09 -8.05 14.74
CA VAL A 220 4.63 -6.94 13.95
C VAL A 220 4.26 -7.15 12.50
N ILE A 221 3.64 -6.15 11.88
CA ILE A 221 3.32 -6.16 10.45
C ILE A 221 4.07 -5.01 9.78
N PRO A 222 5.08 -5.30 8.96
CA PRO A 222 5.83 -4.28 8.24
C PRO A 222 4.98 -3.56 7.20
N MET A 223 5.18 -2.26 7.09
CA MET A 223 4.58 -1.39 6.08
C MET A 223 5.60 -0.36 5.57
N HIS A 224 5.21 0.53 4.68
CA HIS A 224 6.00 1.68 4.22
C HIS A 224 7.37 1.26 3.68
N PHE A 225 7.41 0.22 2.86
CA PHE A 225 8.61 -0.19 2.14
C PHE A 225 8.42 0.05 0.64
N PHE A 226 9.46 0.62 0.00
CA PHE A 226 9.41 0.99 -1.42
C PHE A 226 9.93 -0.10 -2.34
N SER A 227 10.59 -1.11 -1.79
CA SER A 227 11.16 -2.22 -2.55
C SER A 227 11.31 -3.47 -1.68
N GLN A 228 11.48 -4.61 -2.34
CA GLN A 228 11.80 -5.86 -1.66
C GLN A 228 13.16 -5.80 -0.93
N SER A 229 14.09 -4.94 -1.38
CA SER A 229 15.39 -4.79 -0.72
C SER A 229 15.28 -4.04 0.61
N THR A 230 14.43 -3.01 0.70
CA THR A 230 14.18 -2.30 1.95
C THR A 230 13.47 -3.18 2.98
N LEU A 231 12.43 -3.90 2.54
CA LEU A 231 11.77 -4.89 3.38
C LEU A 231 12.75 -5.98 3.87
N ARG A 232 13.54 -6.54 2.96
CA ARG A 232 14.51 -7.60 3.30
C ARG A 232 15.49 -7.16 4.38
N ARG A 233 16.02 -5.94 4.32
CA ARG A 233 16.95 -5.41 5.34
C ARG A 233 16.33 -5.47 6.73
N PHE A 234 15.09 -5.06 6.88
CA PHE A 234 14.36 -5.16 8.14
C PHE A 234 14.13 -6.63 8.56
N LEU A 235 13.72 -7.49 7.61
CA LEU A 235 13.46 -8.89 7.91
C LEU A 235 14.73 -9.66 8.29
N ASP A 236 15.88 -9.34 7.70
CA ASP A 236 17.15 -10.00 8.03
C ASP A 236 17.53 -9.71 9.49
N MET A 237 17.40 -8.45 9.92
CA MET A 237 17.58 -8.09 11.33
C MET A 237 16.52 -8.75 12.24
N ALA A 238 15.26 -8.74 11.81
CA ALA A 238 14.17 -9.32 12.60
C ALA A 238 14.36 -10.83 12.84
N ARG A 239 14.87 -11.58 11.86
CA ARG A 239 15.11 -13.03 11.95
C ARG A 239 16.12 -13.42 13.04
N GLU A 240 16.99 -12.50 13.43
CA GLU A 240 17.93 -12.76 14.53
C GLU A 240 17.22 -12.83 15.89
N HIS A 241 16.01 -12.28 15.99
CA HIS A 241 15.29 -12.13 17.26
C HIS A 241 13.89 -12.71 17.26
N TYR A 242 13.22 -12.75 16.10
CA TYR A 242 11.81 -13.11 15.99
C TYR A 242 11.54 -14.06 14.84
N PRO A 243 10.59 -14.99 14.99
CA PRO A 243 10.04 -15.73 13.86
C PRO A 243 9.48 -14.76 12.80
N VAL A 244 9.79 -15.01 11.53
CA VAL A 244 9.30 -14.24 10.38
C VAL A 244 8.47 -15.14 9.50
N GLU A 245 7.25 -14.73 9.22
CA GLU A 245 6.32 -15.40 8.29
C GLU A 245 5.91 -14.45 7.16
N ILE A 246 5.74 -14.99 5.96
CA ILE A 246 5.22 -14.26 4.81
C ILE A 246 3.86 -14.86 4.45
N SER A 247 2.82 -14.05 4.55
CA SER A 247 1.47 -14.46 4.19
C SER A 247 1.33 -14.60 2.67
N GLN A 248 0.45 -15.48 2.23
CA GLN A 248 0.05 -15.60 0.82
C GLN A 248 -1.09 -14.64 0.45
N THR A 249 -1.75 -14.04 1.43
CA THR A 249 -2.87 -13.12 1.25
C THR A 249 -2.60 -11.77 1.90
N PRO A 250 -3.12 -10.67 1.36
CA PRO A 250 -2.98 -9.35 1.96
C PRO A 250 -3.83 -9.18 3.23
N SER A 251 -4.67 -10.15 3.56
CA SER A 251 -5.64 -10.06 4.66
C SER A 251 -5.39 -11.12 5.70
N ILE A 252 -5.62 -10.75 6.95
CA ILE A 252 -5.61 -11.64 8.12
C ILE A 252 -6.80 -11.31 9.02
N VAL A 253 -7.41 -12.32 9.61
CA VAL A 253 -8.35 -12.16 10.71
C VAL A 253 -7.58 -12.37 12.01
N LEU A 254 -7.70 -11.44 12.92
CA LEU A 254 -7.01 -11.39 14.21
C LEU A 254 -7.99 -11.63 15.34
N SER A 255 -7.64 -12.45 16.28
CA SER A 255 -8.29 -12.55 17.59
C SER A 255 -7.23 -12.66 18.67
N ARG A 256 -7.60 -12.33 19.90
CA ARG A 256 -6.67 -12.44 21.02
C ARG A 256 -6.08 -13.84 21.19
N GLN A 257 -6.87 -14.85 20.90
CA GLN A 257 -6.46 -16.26 21.05
C GLN A 257 -5.48 -16.72 19.97
N MET A 258 -5.50 -16.06 18.78
CA MET A 258 -4.63 -16.39 17.65
C MET A 258 -3.28 -15.66 17.71
N LEU A 259 -3.11 -14.69 18.60
CA LEU A 259 -1.85 -13.96 18.73
C LEU A 259 -0.73 -14.90 19.22
N PRO A 260 0.48 -14.77 18.67
CA PRO A 260 1.61 -15.58 19.12
C PRO A 260 1.99 -15.23 20.57
N ILE A 261 2.50 -16.21 21.32
CA ILE A 261 2.95 -16.02 22.71
C ILE A 261 4.18 -15.08 22.77
N ARG A 262 5.02 -15.11 21.73
CA ARG A 262 6.21 -14.25 21.61
C ARG A 262 6.08 -13.42 20.36
N THR A 263 6.71 -12.26 20.34
CA THR A 263 6.74 -11.38 19.17
C THR A 263 7.09 -12.16 17.90
N LYS A 264 6.28 -11.98 16.88
CA LYS A 264 6.43 -12.56 15.54
C LYS A 264 6.28 -11.46 14.51
N VAL A 265 7.04 -11.51 13.43
CA VAL A 265 6.87 -10.65 12.26
C VAL A 265 6.05 -11.37 11.21
N LEU A 266 4.98 -10.77 10.75
CA LEU A 266 4.13 -11.27 9.67
C LEU A 266 4.12 -10.26 8.53
N VAL A 267 4.63 -10.65 7.36
CA VAL A 267 4.59 -9.83 6.16
C VAL A 267 3.30 -10.14 5.41
N LEU A 268 2.49 -9.11 5.19
CA LEU A 268 1.33 -9.19 4.29
C LEU A 268 1.75 -8.66 2.91
N PRO A 269 1.42 -9.36 1.79
CA PRO A 269 1.68 -8.84 0.47
C PRO A 269 0.78 -7.61 0.22
N GLY A 270 1.39 -6.46 -0.08
CA GLY A 270 0.70 -5.26 -0.56
C GLY A 270 0.39 -5.36 -2.06
N ARG A 271 -0.46 -4.46 -2.54
CA ARG A 271 -0.73 -4.26 -3.97
C ARG A 271 0.33 -3.40 -4.63
#